data_072efbd38a5121df362471fbb147b4cf
#
_entry.id   072efbd38a5121df362471fbb147b4cf
#
_cell.length_a   1.000
_cell.length_b   1.000
_cell.length_c   1.000
_cell.angle_alpha   90.00
_cell.angle_beta   90.00
_cell.angle_gamma   90.00
#
_symmetry.space_group_name_H-M   'P 1'
#
loop_
_entity.id
_entity.type
_entity.pdbx_description
1 polymer ?
#
loop_
_entity_poly.entity_id
_entity_poly.type
_entity_poly.pdbx_seq_one_letter_code
_entity_poly.pdbx_strand_id
1 'polypeptide(L)'
;SRNTIQTYAVALTFALMASMAQAKTITSDVFDTVIEGGRVMDPETNFDGIANIGIRRGKITHISTERLKANRIIDASGLVVSPGFIDIHSHTPTRLGEHLSVLDGITTQLDLEAGSYPPTDYGYQYKAGAQLHYGSSVGHFAIRGLVMDNSTQGYFFSEDGLLSLGGAMWSQPATPAQVNEMREHLRNGLQLGGLGIGVLLDYMTEAVTESELSMIFATAAEYDTPVYVHVRRGMPGDPTGLDEVIALAERHGVATLICHITHSAMGGIGVWLSKIDAANSRGARITTETLSYLAGGTSIAADVFVNRVWRAIFDIDYE
;
A
#
# COMPACT_ATOMS: atom_id res chain seq x y z
N SER A 1 -28.55 64.34 35.01
CA SER A 1 -27.87 63.40 35.95
C SER A 1 -28.49 61.98 36.05
N ARG A 2 -29.69 61.72 35.50
CA ARG A 2 -30.29 60.38 35.45
C ARG A 2 -29.74 59.55 34.30
N ASN A 3 -29.31 60.19 33.21
CA ASN A 3 -28.78 59.46 32.03
C ASN A 3 -27.32 58.88 32.19
N THR A 4 -26.55 59.51 33.10
CA THR A 4 -25.13 59.05 33.30
C THR A 4 -25.05 57.76 34.13
N ILE A 5 -25.98 57.53 35.06
CA ILE A 5 -26.01 56.32 35.90
C ILE A 5 -26.47 55.09 35.10
N GLN A 6 -27.40 55.28 34.15
CA GLN A 6 -27.88 54.21 33.30
C GLN A 6 -26.77 53.70 32.31
N THR A 7 -25.93 54.61 31.81
CA THR A 7 -24.85 54.28 30.90
C THR A 7 -23.74 53.43 31.58
N TYR A 8 -23.41 53.74 32.83
CA TYR A 8 -22.43 52.96 33.59
C TYR A 8 -22.94 51.60 34.03
N ALA A 9 -24.25 51.46 34.33
CA ALA A 9 -24.85 50.18 34.68
C ALA A 9 -24.88 49.22 33.50
N VAL A 10 -25.18 49.70 32.28
CA VAL A 10 -25.15 48.87 31.06
C VAL A 10 -23.72 48.47 30.66
N ALA A 11 -22.76 49.38 30.79
CA ALA A 11 -21.36 49.09 30.50
C ALA A 11 -20.77 48.05 31.48
N LEU A 12 -21.14 48.11 32.76
CA LEU A 12 -20.67 47.14 33.76
C LEU A 12 -21.29 45.75 33.56
N THR A 13 -22.55 45.70 33.12
CA THR A 13 -23.25 44.44 32.84
C THR A 13 -22.67 43.76 31.59
N PHE A 14 -22.30 44.49 30.54
CA PHE A 14 -21.65 43.97 29.35
C PHE A 14 -20.20 43.51 29.66
N ALA A 15 -19.45 44.21 30.51
CA ALA A 15 -18.13 43.82 30.94
C ALA A 15 -18.13 42.53 31.78
N LEU A 16 -19.14 42.34 32.66
CA LEU A 16 -19.33 41.12 33.42
C LEU A 16 -19.77 39.94 32.51
N MET A 17 -20.61 40.17 31.52
CA MET A 17 -21.01 39.13 30.56
C MET A 17 -19.88 38.74 29.60
N ALA A 18 -19.04 39.69 29.20
CA ALA A 18 -17.85 39.38 28.39
C ALA A 18 -16.77 38.58 29.19
N SER A 19 -16.69 38.80 30.51
CA SER A 19 -15.82 38.06 31.41
C SER A 19 -16.31 36.62 31.71
N MET A 20 -17.64 36.37 31.60
CA MET A 20 -18.21 35.04 31.79
C MET A 20 -18.16 34.17 30.52
N ALA A 21 -17.95 34.75 29.33
CA ALA A 21 -17.86 34.02 28.08
C ALA A 21 -16.50 33.30 27.87
N GLN A 22 -15.55 33.44 28.79
CA GLN A 22 -14.26 32.74 28.81
C GLN A 22 -14.10 31.77 29.97
N ALA A 23 -15.19 31.18 30.43
CA ALA A 23 -15.07 29.94 31.17
C ALA A 23 -14.65 28.86 30.14
N LYS A 24 -13.33 28.73 29.91
CA LYS A 24 -12.73 27.56 29.34
C LYS A 24 -13.35 26.37 30.06
N THR A 25 -14.15 25.59 29.35
CA THR A 25 -14.59 24.29 29.84
C THR A 25 -13.30 23.55 30.17
N ILE A 26 -12.96 23.41 31.43
CA ILE A 26 -11.89 22.55 31.92
C ILE A 26 -12.44 21.14 31.68
N THR A 27 -12.39 20.68 30.43
CA THR A 27 -12.48 19.25 30.16
C THR A 27 -11.31 18.65 30.91
N SER A 28 -11.58 17.66 31.75
CA SER A 28 -10.56 16.98 32.52
C SER A 28 -9.38 16.65 31.60
N ASP A 29 -8.24 17.32 31.80
CA ASP A 29 -7.04 17.21 30.96
C ASP A 29 -6.32 15.88 31.16
N VAL A 30 -7.05 14.83 31.54
CA VAL A 30 -6.52 13.48 31.71
C VAL A 30 -6.74 12.70 30.42
N PHE A 31 -5.66 12.25 29.82
CA PHE A 31 -5.67 11.39 28.63
C PHE A 31 -5.90 9.93 29.03
N ASP A 32 -6.40 9.13 28.10
CA ASP A 32 -6.49 7.68 28.33
C ASP A 32 -5.10 7.08 28.40
N THR A 33 -4.21 7.51 27.48
CA THR A 33 -2.80 7.12 27.42
C THR A 33 -1.95 8.31 27.03
N VAL A 34 -0.77 8.41 27.62
CA VAL A 34 0.30 9.31 27.17
C VAL A 34 1.53 8.49 26.85
N ILE A 35 2.14 8.75 25.69
CA ILE A 35 3.49 8.29 25.36
C ILE A 35 4.41 9.45 25.74
N GLU A 36 5.28 9.24 26.75
CA GLU A 36 6.06 10.30 27.40
C GLU A 36 7.53 10.25 26.99
N GLY A 37 8.11 11.40 26.65
CA GLY A 37 9.55 11.61 26.54
C GLY A 37 10.26 11.03 25.33
N GLY A 38 9.51 10.56 24.32
CA GLY A 38 10.07 10.02 23.09
C GLY A 38 10.46 11.10 22.08
N ARG A 39 11.40 10.76 21.15
CA ARG A 39 11.63 11.57 19.96
C ARG A 39 10.47 11.32 18.98
N VAL A 40 9.54 12.24 18.94
CA VAL A 40 8.39 12.17 18.02
C VAL A 40 8.84 12.62 16.64
N MET A 41 8.65 11.74 15.64
CA MET A 41 8.87 12.02 14.23
C MET A 41 7.50 11.98 13.52
N ASP A 42 6.99 13.14 13.14
CA ASP A 42 5.72 13.28 12.44
C ASP A 42 5.94 13.81 11.01
N PRO A 43 5.87 12.94 9.99
CA PRO A 43 6.11 13.34 8.61
C PRO A 43 5.03 14.27 8.04
N GLU A 44 3.82 14.28 8.61
CA GLU A 44 2.74 15.16 8.14
C GLU A 44 3.01 16.62 8.49
N THR A 45 3.49 16.89 9.70
CA THR A 45 3.79 18.26 10.16
C THR A 45 5.26 18.63 10.07
N ASN A 46 6.14 17.69 9.69
CA ASN A 46 7.59 17.78 9.75
C ASN A 46 8.13 18.04 11.17
N PHE A 47 7.37 17.63 12.20
CA PHE A 47 7.84 17.73 13.57
C PHE A 47 8.86 16.60 13.85
N ASP A 48 10.01 16.97 14.40
CA ASP A 48 11.06 16.06 14.87
C ASP A 48 11.64 16.61 16.17
N GLY A 49 11.28 16.01 17.29
CA GLY A 49 11.76 16.48 18.60
C GLY A 49 11.21 15.67 19.77
N ILE A 50 11.77 15.91 20.97
CA ILE A 50 11.27 15.27 22.19
C ILE A 50 9.93 15.86 22.55
N ALA A 51 8.92 15.01 22.66
CA ALA A 51 7.56 15.41 23.01
C ALA A 51 6.78 14.28 23.69
N ASN A 52 5.60 14.65 24.19
CA ASN A 52 4.62 13.75 24.80
C ASN A 52 3.39 13.69 23.90
N ILE A 53 2.86 12.50 23.66
CA ILE A 53 1.69 12.28 22.82
C ILE A 53 0.51 11.89 23.70
N GLY A 54 -0.52 12.74 23.71
CA GLY A 54 -1.76 12.50 24.43
C GLY A 54 -2.80 11.80 23.54
N ILE A 55 -3.26 10.62 23.97
CA ILE A 55 -4.24 9.79 23.28
C ILE A 55 -5.53 9.80 24.08
N ARG A 56 -6.66 10.06 23.37
CA ARG A 56 -8.00 10.05 23.93
C ARG A 56 -8.97 9.37 22.98
N ARG A 57 -9.69 8.37 23.47
CA ARG A 57 -10.65 7.57 22.67
C ARG A 57 -10.01 7.00 21.39
N GLY A 58 -8.80 6.46 21.52
CA GLY A 58 -8.06 5.86 20.40
C GLY A 58 -7.50 6.84 19.36
N LYS A 59 -7.53 8.15 19.64
CA LYS A 59 -7.01 9.19 18.73
C LYS A 59 -5.91 10.00 19.41
N ILE A 60 -4.87 10.33 18.66
CA ILE A 60 -3.88 11.33 19.05
C ILE A 60 -4.60 12.70 19.02
N THR A 61 -4.65 13.37 20.16
CA THR A 61 -5.31 14.68 20.28
C THR A 61 -4.37 15.80 20.69
N HIS A 62 -3.19 15.45 21.22
CA HIS A 62 -2.16 16.40 21.61
C HIS A 62 -0.75 15.84 21.33
N ILE A 63 0.10 16.72 20.84
CA ILE A 63 1.56 16.55 20.86
C ILE A 63 2.10 17.80 21.55
N SER A 64 2.86 17.64 22.65
CA SER A 64 3.32 18.73 23.50
C SER A 64 4.66 18.44 24.13
N THR A 65 5.47 19.45 24.31
CA THR A 65 6.70 19.37 25.10
C THR A 65 6.43 19.43 26.63
N GLU A 66 5.22 19.84 27.01
CA GLU A 66 4.80 19.88 28.40
C GLU A 66 4.31 18.50 28.88
N ARG A 67 4.43 18.25 30.18
CA ARG A 67 3.95 17.01 30.77
C ARG A 67 2.42 16.93 30.72
N LEU A 68 1.92 15.78 30.24
CA LEU A 68 0.49 15.49 30.13
C LEU A 68 0.07 14.52 31.25
N LYS A 69 -1.18 14.66 31.75
CA LYS A 69 -1.76 13.75 32.73
C LYS A 69 -2.52 12.62 32.00
N ALA A 70 -2.33 11.38 32.42
CA ALA A 70 -3.01 10.23 31.83
C ALA A 70 -3.34 9.14 32.86
N ASN A 71 -4.32 8.29 32.48
CA ASN A 71 -4.62 7.07 33.21
C ASN A 71 -3.50 6.03 33.02
N ARG A 72 -2.89 6.00 31.83
CA ARG A 72 -1.76 5.13 31.48
C ARG A 72 -0.63 5.97 30.89
N ILE A 73 0.58 5.72 31.36
CA ILE A 73 1.80 6.34 30.79
C ILE A 73 2.66 5.22 30.18
N ILE A 74 3.14 5.47 28.97
CA ILE A 74 4.13 4.64 28.28
C ILE A 74 5.40 5.50 28.23
N ASP A 75 6.44 5.10 28.96
CA ASP A 75 7.74 5.76 28.89
C ASP A 75 8.43 5.40 27.57
N ALA A 76 8.69 6.42 26.75
CA ALA A 76 9.39 6.31 25.48
C ALA A 76 10.75 7.03 25.53
N SER A 77 11.27 7.32 26.71
CA SER A 77 12.56 8.01 26.88
C SER A 77 13.68 7.26 26.14
N GLY A 78 14.39 7.96 25.26
CA GLY A 78 15.46 7.38 24.42
C GLY A 78 14.97 6.59 23.21
N LEU A 79 13.66 6.51 22.99
CA LEU A 79 13.06 5.84 21.84
C LEU A 79 12.54 6.85 20.80
N VAL A 80 12.40 6.39 19.55
CA VAL A 80 11.67 7.10 18.50
C VAL A 80 10.19 6.71 18.57
N VAL A 81 9.31 7.70 18.45
CA VAL A 81 7.86 7.51 18.31
C VAL A 81 7.43 8.07 16.98
N SER A 82 7.01 7.20 16.09
CA SER A 82 6.54 7.56 14.75
C SER A 82 5.15 6.99 14.51
N PRO A 83 4.43 7.44 13.46
CA PRO A 83 3.29 6.69 12.93
C PRO A 83 3.69 5.25 12.62
N GLY A 84 2.76 4.31 12.77
CA GLY A 84 2.98 2.92 12.36
C GLY A 84 3.21 2.82 10.86
N PHE A 85 4.10 1.92 10.45
CA PHE A 85 4.42 1.74 9.04
C PHE A 85 3.25 1.12 8.27
N ILE A 86 3.14 1.50 7.00
CA ILE A 86 2.21 0.92 6.03
C ILE A 86 3.05 0.13 5.04
N ASP A 87 2.97 -1.19 5.12
CA ASP A 87 3.57 -2.09 4.14
C ASP A 87 2.58 -2.31 3.00
N ILE A 88 2.92 -1.82 1.82
CA ILE A 88 2.07 -1.89 0.63
C ILE A 88 2.36 -3.10 -0.26
N HIS A 89 3.36 -3.90 0.10
CA HIS A 89 3.83 -5.03 -0.70
C HIS A 89 4.13 -6.26 0.19
N SER A 90 3.08 -6.88 0.67
CA SER A 90 3.20 -8.04 1.54
C SER A 90 2.31 -9.20 1.08
N HIS A 91 2.94 -10.34 0.80
CA HIS A 91 2.26 -11.57 0.35
C HIS A 91 2.02 -12.58 1.47
N THR A 92 2.09 -12.17 2.72
CA THR A 92 2.02 -13.09 3.87
C THR A 92 0.78 -12.88 4.74
N PRO A 93 -0.44 -13.08 4.21
CA PRO A 93 -1.67 -12.94 4.98
C PRO A 93 -1.87 -14.11 5.95
N THR A 94 -0.88 -14.38 6.80
CA THR A 94 -0.87 -15.47 7.78
C THR A 94 -0.77 -14.92 9.19
N ARG A 95 -1.21 -15.68 10.20
CA ARG A 95 -1.07 -15.28 11.61
C ARG A 95 0.36 -15.03 12.02
N LEU A 96 1.29 -15.84 11.52
CA LEU A 96 2.72 -15.65 11.78
C LEU A 96 3.23 -14.39 11.09
N GLY A 97 2.88 -14.17 9.82
CA GLY A 97 3.25 -12.96 9.06
C GLY A 97 2.74 -11.70 9.75
N GLU A 98 1.47 -11.67 10.16
CA GLU A 98 0.89 -10.58 10.93
C GLU A 98 1.66 -10.28 12.21
N HIS A 99 1.98 -11.32 12.98
CA HIS A 99 2.72 -11.16 14.25
C HIS A 99 4.12 -10.56 14.02
N LEU A 100 4.85 -11.05 13.03
CA LEU A 100 6.18 -10.54 12.69
C LEU A 100 6.09 -9.09 12.19
N SER A 101 5.11 -8.75 11.37
CA SER A 101 4.88 -7.38 10.88
C SER A 101 4.60 -6.40 12.02
N VAL A 102 3.78 -6.79 12.99
CA VAL A 102 3.51 -5.96 14.19
C VAL A 102 4.77 -5.74 15.01
N LEU A 103 5.63 -6.75 15.17
CA LEU A 103 6.90 -6.62 15.88
C LEU A 103 7.89 -5.69 15.15
N ASP A 104 7.77 -5.57 13.84
CA ASP A 104 8.57 -4.67 13.00
C ASP A 104 7.97 -3.25 12.88
N GLY A 105 6.89 -2.98 13.62
CA GLY A 105 6.24 -1.67 13.68
C GLY A 105 5.23 -1.40 12.54
N ILE A 106 4.86 -2.41 11.78
CA ILE A 106 3.83 -2.31 10.74
C ILE A 106 2.45 -2.31 11.40
N THR A 107 1.61 -1.34 11.03
CA THR A 107 0.22 -1.23 11.52
C THR A 107 -0.81 -1.41 10.41
N THR A 108 -0.37 -1.35 9.15
CA THR A 108 -1.19 -1.64 7.97
C THR A 108 -0.38 -2.47 7.00
N GLN A 109 -0.92 -3.61 6.58
CA GLN A 109 -0.28 -4.54 5.66
C GLN A 109 -1.19 -4.78 4.45
N LEU A 110 -0.69 -4.50 3.26
CA LEU A 110 -1.46 -4.59 2.02
C LEU A 110 -0.75 -5.51 1.02
N ASP A 111 -1.52 -6.35 0.34
CA ASP A 111 -1.06 -7.09 -0.82
C ASP A 111 -1.53 -6.38 -2.10
N LEU A 112 -0.73 -5.42 -2.57
CA LEU A 112 -1.12 -4.63 -3.73
C LEU A 112 -0.56 -5.18 -5.04
N GLU A 113 0.60 -5.84 -5.02
CA GLU A 113 1.21 -6.39 -6.22
C GLU A 113 0.49 -7.63 -6.74
N ALA A 114 0.38 -8.67 -5.92
CA ALA A 114 -0.34 -9.88 -6.30
C ALA A 114 -1.85 -9.68 -6.17
N GLY A 115 -2.27 -9.15 -5.05
CA GLY A 115 -3.68 -8.98 -4.75
C GLY A 115 -4.41 -10.29 -4.48
N SER A 116 -5.73 -10.24 -4.57
CA SER A 116 -6.60 -11.41 -4.39
C SER A 116 -7.88 -11.31 -5.23
N TYR A 117 -8.55 -12.46 -5.43
CA TYR A 117 -9.87 -12.47 -6.04
C TYR A 117 -10.75 -13.59 -5.46
N PRO A 118 -11.95 -13.27 -4.92
CA PRO A 118 -12.42 -11.91 -4.67
C PRO A 118 -11.61 -11.23 -3.54
N PRO A 119 -11.45 -9.89 -3.56
CA PRO A 119 -10.67 -9.19 -2.54
C PRO A 119 -11.27 -9.28 -1.13
N THR A 120 -12.56 -9.57 -1.01
CA THR A 120 -13.26 -9.81 0.25
C THR A 120 -12.78 -11.05 1.00
N ASP A 121 -12.14 -11.98 0.31
CA ASP A 121 -11.63 -13.22 0.90
C ASP A 121 -10.20 -13.08 1.40
N TYR A 122 -9.51 -11.99 1.04
CA TYR A 122 -8.20 -11.70 1.57
C TYR A 122 -8.25 -11.52 3.09
N GLY A 123 -7.36 -12.20 3.80
CA GLY A 123 -7.34 -12.14 5.25
C GLY A 123 -8.45 -12.97 5.93
N TYR A 124 -9.02 -13.98 5.25
CA TYR A 124 -10.02 -14.87 5.84
C TYR A 124 -9.55 -15.49 7.17
N GLN A 125 -8.25 -15.69 7.34
CA GLN A 125 -7.62 -16.18 8.58
C GLN A 125 -7.74 -15.18 9.74
N TYR A 126 -8.07 -13.91 9.46
CA TYR A 126 -8.26 -12.87 10.48
C TYR A 126 -9.69 -12.76 11.01
N LYS A 127 -10.56 -13.73 10.72
CA LYS A 127 -11.96 -13.75 11.18
C LYS A 127 -12.15 -13.56 12.68
N ALA A 128 -11.15 -13.96 13.49
CA ALA A 128 -11.13 -13.74 14.94
C ALA A 128 -10.60 -12.37 15.36
N GLY A 129 -10.34 -11.48 14.40
CA GLY A 129 -9.72 -10.17 14.57
C GLY A 129 -8.26 -10.17 14.13
N ALA A 130 -7.85 -9.08 13.48
CA ALA A 130 -6.47 -8.82 13.08
C ALA A 130 -5.80 -7.88 14.11
N GLN A 131 -4.48 -7.98 14.24
CA GLN A 131 -3.68 -7.07 15.06
C GLN A 131 -3.33 -5.77 14.34
N LEU A 132 -3.39 -5.77 13.00
CA LEU A 132 -3.11 -4.64 12.12
C LEU A 132 -4.25 -4.47 11.09
N HIS A 133 -4.25 -3.36 10.38
CA HIS A 133 -5.11 -3.19 9.22
C HIS A 133 -4.56 -3.98 8.04
N TYR A 134 -5.46 -4.55 7.22
CA TYR A 134 -5.08 -5.35 6.05
C TYR A 134 -6.01 -5.08 4.87
N GLY A 135 -5.53 -5.40 3.68
CA GLY A 135 -6.30 -5.29 2.44
C GLY A 135 -5.52 -5.77 1.23
N SER A 136 -6.17 -5.82 0.09
CA SER A 136 -5.53 -6.23 -1.16
C SER A 136 -6.05 -5.47 -2.37
N SER A 137 -5.26 -5.44 -3.43
CA SER A 137 -5.73 -5.13 -4.77
C SER A 137 -6.56 -6.30 -5.34
N VAL A 138 -7.16 -6.10 -6.51
CA VAL A 138 -7.75 -7.18 -7.30
C VAL A 138 -6.62 -7.92 -8.02
N GLY A 139 -6.39 -9.17 -7.68
CA GLY A 139 -5.32 -9.98 -8.24
C GLY A 139 -5.64 -10.48 -9.65
N HIS A 140 -5.00 -9.92 -10.67
CA HIS A 140 -5.17 -10.37 -12.05
C HIS A 140 -4.81 -11.86 -12.23
N PHE A 141 -3.75 -12.35 -11.56
CA PHE A 141 -3.36 -13.76 -11.63
C PHE A 141 -4.48 -14.69 -11.14
N ALA A 142 -5.17 -14.32 -10.05
CA ALA A 142 -6.26 -15.13 -9.51
C ALA A 142 -7.46 -15.19 -10.47
N ILE A 143 -7.75 -14.08 -11.14
CA ILE A 143 -8.77 -14.02 -12.19
C ILE A 143 -8.34 -14.87 -13.40
N ARG A 144 -7.07 -14.81 -13.83
CA ARG A 144 -6.57 -15.71 -14.89
C ARG A 144 -6.73 -17.18 -14.53
N GLY A 145 -6.37 -17.53 -13.28
CA GLY A 145 -6.54 -18.89 -12.75
C GLY A 145 -7.99 -19.34 -12.80
N LEU A 146 -8.92 -18.48 -12.41
CA LEU A 146 -10.36 -18.76 -12.46
C LEU A 146 -10.82 -18.99 -13.89
N VAL A 147 -10.49 -18.09 -14.82
CA VAL A 147 -11.01 -18.09 -16.21
C VAL A 147 -10.35 -19.17 -17.08
N MET A 148 -9.06 -19.44 -16.88
CA MET A 148 -8.30 -20.35 -17.76
C MET A 148 -8.17 -21.77 -17.23
N ASP A 149 -8.08 -21.94 -15.90
CA ASP A 149 -7.80 -23.22 -15.25
C ASP A 149 -8.90 -23.65 -14.26
N ASN A 150 -10.00 -22.90 -14.13
CA ASN A 150 -11.05 -23.10 -13.12
C ASN A 150 -10.49 -23.16 -11.69
N SER A 151 -9.40 -22.45 -11.43
CA SER A 151 -8.80 -22.37 -10.11
C SER A 151 -9.68 -21.53 -9.16
N THR A 152 -9.85 -22.02 -7.95
CA THR A 152 -10.54 -21.28 -6.87
C THR A 152 -9.56 -20.65 -5.89
N GLN A 153 -8.25 -20.77 -6.12
CA GLN A 153 -7.24 -20.15 -5.26
C GLN A 153 -7.16 -18.66 -5.55
N GLY A 154 -7.66 -17.86 -4.61
CA GLY A 154 -7.86 -16.43 -4.77
C GLY A 154 -6.67 -15.56 -4.38
N TYR A 155 -5.56 -16.11 -3.83
CA TYR A 155 -4.38 -15.35 -3.41
C TYR A 155 -3.10 -16.17 -3.61
N PHE A 156 -1.97 -15.45 -3.68
CA PHE A 156 -0.69 -16.03 -4.07
C PHE A 156 -0.09 -16.91 -2.95
N PHE A 157 -0.18 -16.44 -1.68
CA PHE A 157 0.25 -17.18 -0.50
C PHE A 157 -0.91 -17.41 0.45
N SER A 158 -0.93 -18.58 1.09
CA SER A 158 -1.86 -18.93 2.16
C SER A 158 -1.15 -19.74 3.24
N GLU A 159 -1.85 -20.05 4.33
CA GLU A 159 -1.33 -20.98 5.35
C GLU A 159 -1.09 -22.38 4.79
N ASP A 160 -1.79 -22.75 3.71
CA ASP A 160 -1.63 -24.02 3.00
C ASP A 160 -0.45 -24.02 2.02
N GLY A 161 0.20 -22.88 1.82
CA GLY A 161 1.38 -22.73 0.99
C GLY A 161 1.23 -21.78 -0.20
N LEU A 162 2.18 -21.88 -1.12
CA LEU A 162 2.26 -21.10 -2.34
C LEU A 162 1.29 -21.64 -3.40
N LEU A 163 0.68 -20.75 -4.19
CA LEU A 163 -0.06 -21.10 -5.40
C LEU A 163 0.80 -21.94 -6.35
N SER A 164 0.22 -22.99 -6.92
CA SER A 164 0.88 -23.78 -7.97
C SER A 164 1.13 -22.91 -9.20
N LEU A 165 2.38 -22.87 -9.68
CA LEU A 165 2.77 -22.17 -10.91
C LEU A 165 2.60 -23.03 -12.17
N GLY A 166 1.85 -24.12 -12.11
CA GLY A 166 1.47 -24.95 -13.27
C GLY A 166 0.09 -24.54 -13.79
N GLY A 167 -0.11 -24.67 -15.11
CA GLY A 167 -1.40 -24.40 -15.74
C GLY A 167 -1.33 -23.42 -16.91
N ALA A 168 -2.44 -23.29 -17.62
CA ALA A 168 -2.56 -22.40 -18.78
C ALA A 168 -2.45 -20.93 -18.40
N MET A 169 -2.91 -20.57 -17.21
CA MET A 169 -2.84 -19.19 -16.70
C MET A 169 -1.42 -18.61 -16.68
N TRP A 170 -0.40 -19.43 -16.52
CA TRP A 170 1.00 -19.01 -16.45
C TRP A 170 1.74 -19.02 -17.79
N SER A 171 1.29 -19.86 -18.72
CA SER A 171 2.08 -20.21 -19.91
C SER A 171 1.38 -19.96 -21.25
N GLN A 172 0.08 -19.68 -21.28
CA GLN A 172 -0.67 -19.53 -22.51
C GLN A 172 -1.36 -18.17 -22.63
N PRO A 173 -1.37 -17.57 -23.83
CA PRO A 173 -2.17 -16.37 -24.09
C PRO A 173 -3.67 -16.64 -23.90
N ALA A 174 -4.36 -15.68 -23.28
CA ALA A 174 -5.80 -15.71 -23.18
C ALA A 174 -6.47 -15.40 -24.51
N THR A 175 -7.55 -16.09 -24.82
CA THR A 175 -8.40 -15.77 -25.97
C THR A 175 -9.13 -14.44 -25.76
N PRO A 176 -9.61 -13.76 -26.84
CA PRO A 176 -10.41 -12.54 -26.69
C PRO A 176 -11.67 -12.70 -25.81
N ALA A 177 -12.29 -13.88 -25.81
CA ALA A 177 -13.42 -14.18 -24.94
C ALA A 177 -13.00 -14.22 -23.46
N GLN A 178 -11.90 -14.89 -23.16
CA GLN A 178 -11.32 -14.96 -21.81
C GLN A 178 -10.88 -13.57 -21.32
N VAL A 179 -10.27 -12.75 -22.18
CA VAL A 179 -9.89 -11.36 -21.81
C VAL A 179 -11.14 -10.54 -21.46
N ASN A 180 -12.25 -10.70 -22.18
CA ASN A 180 -13.50 -10.03 -21.84
C ASN A 180 -14.09 -10.54 -20.53
N GLU A 181 -14.03 -11.84 -20.26
CA GLU A 181 -14.47 -12.42 -18.99
C GLU A 181 -13.62 -11.92 -17.81
N MET A 182 -12.29 -11.87 -17.99
CA MET A 182 -11.38 -11.28 -16.99
C MET A 182 -11.71 -9.82 -16.68
N ARG A 183 -12.10 -9.02 -17.70
CA ARG A 183 -12.53 -7.63 -17.50
C ARG A 183 -13.74 -7.55 -16.55
N GLU A 184 -14.75 -8.39 -16.73
CA GLU A 184 -15.93 -8.39 -15.87
C GLU A 184 -15.57 -8.80 -14.42
N HIS A 185 -14.66 -9.76 -14.26
CA HIS A 185 -14.14 -10.12 -12.93
C HIS A 185 -13.34 -8.99 -12.30
N LEU A 186 -12.50 -8.26 -13.04
CA LEU A 186 -11.79 -7.08 -12.54
C LEU A 186 -12.75 -6.01 -12.04
N ARG A 187 -13.79 -5.68 -12.84
CA ARG A 187 -14.85 -4.74 -12.45
C ARG A 187 -15.54 -5.16 -11.18
N ASN A 188 -15.91 -6.43 -11.08
CA ASN A 188 -16.54 -6.99 -9.88
C ASN A 188 -15.61 -6.88 -8.66
N GLY A 189 -14.33 -7.23 -8.79
CA GLY A 189 -13.35 -7.12 -7.72
C GLY A 189 -13.17 -5.69 -7.22
N LEU A 190 -13.14 -4.70 -8.12
CA LEU A 190 -13.06 -3.29 -7.76
C LEU A 190 -14.34 -2.82 -7.05
N GLN A 191 -15.52 -3.25 -7.49
CA GLN A 191 -16.80 -2.96 -6.82
C GLN A 191 -16.88 -3.59 -5.42
N LEU A 192 -16.23 -4.72 -5.19
CA LEU A 192 -16.13 -5.37 -3.89
C LEU A 192 -15.09 -4.73 -2.95
N GLY A 193 -14.41 -3.66 -3.38
CA GLY A 193 -13.50 -2.89 -2.55
C GLY A 193 -12.02 -3.21 -2.74
N GLY A 194 -11.64 -3.85 -3.84
CA GLY A 194 -10.22 -4.00 -4.22
C GLY A 194 -9.52 -2.66 -4.35
N LEU A 195 -8.32 -2.56 -3.79
CA LEU A 195 -7.54 -1.31 -3.67
C LEU A 195 -6.76 -0.94 -4.95
N GLY A 196 -7.24 -1.33 -6.10
CA GLY A 196 -6.60 -1.22 -7.39
C GLY A 196 -6.44 -2.59 -8.04
N ILE A 197 -5.59 -2.72 -9.05
CA ILE A 197 -5.35 -3.98 -9.77
C ILE A 197 -3.87 -4.36 -9.65
N GLY A 198 -3.60 -5.57 -9.16
CA GLY A 198 -2.26 -6.14 -9.06
C GLY A 198 -1.93 -7.05 -10.25
N VAL A 199 -0.70 -6.97 -10.77
CA VAL A 199 -0.29 -7.66 -12.01
C VAL A 199 1.11 -8.23 -11.88
N LEU A 200 1.27 -9.54 -12.05
CA LEU A 200 2.52 -10.30 -11.90
C LEU A 200 3.11 -10.69 -13.27
N LEU A 201 3.60 -9.72 -14.05
CA LEU A 201 4.02 -10.00 -15.44
C LEU A 201 5.25 -10.91 -15.54
N ASP A 202 6.22 -10.80 -14.65
CA ASP A 202 7.45 -11.61 -14.67
C ASP A 202 7.21 -13.12 -14.47
N TYR A 203 6.08 -13.47 -13.86
CA TYR A 203 5.62 -14.87 -13.72
C TYR A 203 4.84 -15.38 -14.94
N MET A 204 4.41 -14.49 -15.82
CA MET A 204 3.56 -14.77 -16.98
C MET A 204 4.08 -14.07 -18.25
N THR A 205 5.41 -13.99 -18.38
CA THR A 205 6.09 -13.12 -19.36
C THR A 205 5.55 -13.27 -20.78
N GLU A 206 5.42 -14.51 -21.27
CA GLU A 206 4.92 -14.78 -22.63
C GLU A 206 3.38 -14.95 -22.68
N ALA A 207 2.74 -15.17 -21.55
CA ALA A 207 1.33 -15.51 -21.47
C ALA A 207 0.40 -14.29 -21.53
N VAL A 208 0.79 -13.18 -20.87
CA VAL A 208 0.00 -11.96 -20.87
C VAL A 208 0.32 -11.11 -22.10
N THR A 209 -0.65 -11.00 -23.02
CA THR A 209 -0.50 -10.22 -24.24
C THR A 209 -0.66 -8.72 -24.00
N GLU A 210 -0.18 -7.88 -24.93
CA GLU A 210 -0.40 -6.43 -24.90
C GLU A 210 -1.90 -6.08 -24.83
N SER A 211 -2.76 -6.81 -25.55
CA SER A 211 -4.20 -6.57 -25.54
C SER A 211 -4.84 -6.86 -24.17
N GLU A 212 -4.38 -7.90 -23.47
CA GLU A 212 -4.81 -8.23 -22.12
C GLU A 212 -4.32 -7.17 -21.12
N LEU A 213 -3.05 -6.79 -21.20
CA LEU A 213 -2.49 -5.77 -20.32
C LEU A 213 -3.15 -4.40 -20.56
N SER A 214 -3.40 -4.02 -21.82
CA SER A 214 -4.15 -2.80 -22.16
C SER A 214 -5.58 -2.82 -21.61
N MET A 215 -6.24 -3.98 -21.59
CA MET A 215 -7.56 -4.15 -20.99
C MET A 215 -7.53 -3.89 -19.48
N ILE A 216 -6.47 -4.33 -18.77
CA ILE A 216 -6.30 -4.09 -17.34
C ILE A 216 -6.19 -2.58 -17.07
N PHE A 217 -5.33 -1.86 -17.80
CA PHE A 217 -5.18 -0.42 -17.66
C PHE A 217 -6.46 0.35 -18.04
N ALA A 218 -7.16 -0.07 -19.08
CA ALA A 218 -8.45 0.52 -19.45
C ALA A 218 -9.49 0.33 -18.33
N THR A 219 -9.54 -0.85 -17.73
CA THR A 219 -10.45 -1.11 -16.59
C THR A 219 -10.07 -0.29 -15.35
N ALA A 220 -8.78 -0.15 -15.06
CA ALA A 220 -8.32 0.70 -13.96
C ALA A 220 -8.72 2.17 -14.18
N ALA A 221 -8.61 2.66 -15.43
CA ALA A 221 -9.06 4.01 -15.80
C ALA A 221 -10.56 4.24 -15.59
N GLU A 222 -11.41 3.24 -15.89
CA GLU A 222 -12.85 3.32 -15.66
C GLU A 222 -13.22 3.58 -14.20
N TYR A 223 -12.40 3.12 -13.26
CA TYR A 223 -12.65 3.22 -11.82
C TYR A 223 -11.74 4.26 -11.14
N ASP A 224 -10.93 5.01 -11.89
CA ASP A 224 -9.91 5.93 -11.37
C ASP A 224 -9.08 5.28 -10.25
N THR A 225 -8.59 4.07 -10.50
CA THR A 225 -7.85 3.25 -9.53
C THR A 225 -6.45 2.94 -10.03
N PRO A 226 -5.45 2.74 -9.14
CA PRO A 226 -4.09 2.43 -9.56
C PRO A 226 -3.91 0.99 -10.06
N VAL A 227 -2.82 0.80 -10.85
CA VAL A 227 -2.28 -0.51 -11.20
C VAL A 227 -0.93 -0.69 -10.52
N TYR A 228 -0.71 -1.85 -9.92
CA TYR A 228 0.53 -2.25 -9.24
C TYR A 228 1.19 -3.34 -10.08
N VAL A 229 2.44 -3.12 -10.52
CA VAL A 229 3.01 -3.98 -11.56
C VAL A 229 4.36 -4.56 -11.16
N HIS A 230 4.41 -5.88 -11.05
CA HIS A 230 5.64 -6.63 -11.20
C HIS A 230 5.97 -6.70 -12.70
N VAL A 231 6.84 -5.83 -13.16
CA VAL A 231 7.14 -5.70 -14.60
C VAL A 231 7.84 -6.93 -15.16
N ARG A 232 7.74 -7.14 -16.47
CA ARG A 232 8.53 -8.16 -17.18
C ARG A 232 10.00 -7.87 -17.01
N ARG A 233 10.76 -8.89 -16.68
CA ARG A 233 12.20 -8.78 -16.50
C ARG A 233 12.91 -9.22 -17.77
N GLY A 234 13.81 -8.36 -18.24
CA GLY A 234 14.79 -8.66 -19.27
C GLY A 234 16.17 -8.90 -18.67
N MET A 235 17.21 -8.71 -19.49
CA MET A 235 18.59 -8.68 -19.03
C MET A 235 18.77 -7.59 -17.95
N PRO A 236 19.77 -7.72 -17.05
CA PRO A 236 20.02 -6.71 -16.03
C PRO A 236 20.15 -5.31 -16.63
N GLY A 237 19.29 -4.39 -16.17
CA GLY A 237 19.24 -3.02 -16.66
C GLY A 237 18.38 -2.78 -17.90
N ASP A 238 17.87 -3.83 -18.55
CA ASP A 238 16.96 -3.69 -19.70
C ASP A 238 15.63 -3.03 -19.25
N PRO A 239 15.29 -1.84 -19.79
CA PRO A 239 14.07 -1.14 -19.41
C PRO A 239 12.83 -1.52 -20.24
N THR A 240 12.88 -2.52 -21.10
CA THR A 240 11.79 -2.84 -22.05
C THR A 240 10.46 -3.11 -21.31
N GLY A 241 10.47 -3.88 -20.23
CA GLY A 241 9.27 -4.13 -19.43
C GLY A 241 8.76 -2.86 -18.71
N LEU A 242 9.64 -1.96 -18.32
CA LEU A 242 9.24 -0.65 -17.79
C LEU A 242 8.62 0.22 -18.87
N ASP A 243 9.23 0.27 -20.07
CA ASP A 243 8.72 1.07 -21.19
C ASP A 243 7.32 0.66 -21.62
N GLU A 244 7.03 -0.65 -21.63
CA GLU A 244 5.68 -1.20 -21.87
C GLU A 244 4.66 -0.60 -20.88
N VAL A 245 4.99 -0.62 -19.59
CA VAL A 245 4.10 -0.14 -18.53
C VAL A 245 3.96 1.38 -18.55
N ILE A 246 5.04 2.12 -18.78
CA ILE A 246 4.99 3.58 -18.94
C ILE A 246 4.05 3.96 -20.09
N ALA A 247 4.18 3.30 -21.25
CA ALA A 247 3.34 3.60 -22.41
C ALA A 247 1.84 3.37 -22.13
N LEU A 248 1.50 2.34 -21.36
CA LEU A 248 0.12 2.05 -20.97
C LEU A 248 -0.39 3.03 -19.90
N ALA A 249 0.43 3.36 -18.92
CA ALA A 249 0.09 4.36 -17.90
C ALA A 249 -0.21 5.72 -18.54
N GLU A 250 0.61 6.17 -19.48
CA GLU A 250 0.41 7.42 -20.24
C GLU A 250 -0.84 7.35 -21.13
N ARG A 251 -1.00 6.25 -21.88
CA ARG A 251 -2.14 6.05 -22.79
C ARG A 251 -3.50 6.11 -22.09
N HIS A 252 -3.59 5.49 -20.92
CA HIS A 252 -4.84 5.36 -20.17
C HIS A 252 -4.99 6.40 -19.03
N GLY A 253 -3.95 7.19 -18.72
CA GLY A 253 -3.95 8.17 -17.62
C GLY A 253 -4.03 7.54 -16.24
N VAL A 254 -3.52 6.31 -16.06
CA VAL A 254 -3.66 5.52 -14.83
C VAL A 254 -2.47 5.74 -13.91
N ALA A 255 -2.73 5.96 -12.62
CA ALA A 255 -1.69 5.94 -11.60
C ALA A 255 -1.10 4.52 -11.52
N THR A 256 0.23 4.42 -11.55
CA THR A 256 0.90 3.14 -11.64
C THR A 256 2.06 3.07 -10.66
N LEU A 257 2.14 1.98 -9.91
CA LEU A 257 3.29 1.68 -9.06
C LEU A 257 4.12 0.56 -9.68
N ILE A 258 5.39 0.84 -9.92
CA ILE A 258 6.38 -0.16 -10.32
C ILE A 258 6.92 -0.82 -9.06
N CYS A 259 6.61 -2.09 -8.89
CA CYS A 259 6.97 -2.85 -7.69
C CYS A 259 8.48 -3.14 -7.64
N HIS A 260 9.05 -3.17 -6.43
CA HIS A 260 10.44 -3.54 -6.11
C HIS A 260 11.46 -3.18 -7.21
N ILE A 261 11.48 -1.90 -7.60
CA ILE A 261 12.27 -1.41 -8.75
C ILE A 261 13.74 -1.85 -8.70
N THR A 262 14.33 -1.97 -7.53
CA THR A 262 15.72 -2.41 -7.36
C THR A 262 15.94 -3.84 -7.83
N HIS A 263 14.96 -4.72 -7.65
CA HIS A 263 15.00 -6.10 -8.11
C HIS A 263 14.82 -6.20 -9.62
N SER A 264 13.95 -5.37 -10.18
CA SER A 264 13.65 -5.37 -11.61
C SER A 264 14.75 -4.68 -12.43
N ALA A 265 15.23 -3.52 -11.97
CA ALA A 265 16.23 -2.72 -12.68
C ALA A 265 17.67 -3.19 -12.44
N MET A 266 17.95 -3.82 -11.29
CA MET A 266 19.31 -4.24 -10.90
C MET A 266 20.33 -3.11 -11.13
N GLY A 267 21.42 -3.33 -11.89
CA GLY A 267 22.43 -2.34 -12.21
C GLY A 267 21.94 -1.15 -13.08
N GLY A 268 20.76 -1.26 -13.66
CA GLY A 268 20.14 -0.22 -14.51
C GLY A 268 19.28 0.80 -13.79
N ILE A 269 19.25 0.81 -12.44
CA ILE A 269 18.33 1.63 -11.63
C ILE A 269 18.32 3.11 -12.04
N GLY A 270 19.48 3.71 -12.35
CA GLY A 270 19.56 5.11 -12.76
C GLY A 270 18.84 5.40 -14.07
N VAL A 271 18.90 4.48 -15.04
CA VAL A 271 18.17 4.58 -16.32
C VAL A 271 16.67 4.46 -16.06
N TRP A 272 16.25 3.51 -15.25
CA TRP A 272 14.84 3.29 -14.92
C TRP A 272 14.22 4.49 -14.23
N LEU A 273 14.88 5.06 -13.20
CA LEU A 273 14.41 6.26 -12.52
C LEU A 273 14.34 7.46 -13.48
N SER A 274 15.34 7.66 -14.36
CA SER A 274 15.31 8.74 -15.36
C SER A 274 14.12 8.60 -16.32
N LYS A 275 13.74 7.39 -16.71
CA LYS A 275 12.57 7.14 -17.57
C LYS A 275 11.26 7.46 -16.84
N ILE A 276 11.15 7.08 -15.56
CA ILE A 276 9.99 7.41 -14.72
C ILE A 276 9.88 8.93 -14.56
N ASP A 277 10.97 9.62 -14.24
CA ASP A 277 10.99 11.07 -14.10
C ASP A 277 10.58 11.78 -15.40
N ALA A 278 11.08 11.29 -16.55
CA ALA A 278 10.69 11.81 -17.86
C ALA A 278 9.20 11.60 -18.15
N ALA A 279 8.64 10.43 -17.82
CA ALA A 279 7.21 10.16 -17.98
C ALA A 279 6.37 11.07 -17.07
N ASN A 280 6.75 11.20 -15.80
CA ASN A 280 6.07 12.07 -14.84
C ASN A 280 6.13 13.55 -15.26
N SER A 281 7.23 13.98 -15.86
CA SER A 281 7.36 15.32 -16.44
C SER A 281 6.41 15.57 -17.61
N ARG A 282 5.95 14.52 -18.29
CA ARG A 282 4.92 14.58 -19.34
C ARG A 282 3.49 14.47 -18.79
N GLY A 283 3.32 14.28 -17.49
CA GLY A 283 2.04 14.21 -16.81
C GLY A 283 1.59 12.79 -16.40
N ALA A 284 2.45 11.79 -16.56
CA ALA A 284 2.19 10.45 -15.99
C ALA A 284 2.17 10.51 -14.45
N ARG A 285 1.55 9.50 -13.82
CA ARG A 285 1.50 9.35 -12.37
C ARG A 285 2.15 8.02 -11.99
N ILE A 286 3.47 7.93 -12.17
CA ILE A 286 4.22 6.70 -11.90
C ILE A 286 5.03 6.86 -10.63
N THR A 287 4.87 5.92 -9.73
CA THR A 287 5.64 5.79 -8.50
C THR A 287 6.35 4.44 -8.47
N THR A 288 7.24 4.26 -7.53
CA THR A 288 7.95 3.00 -7.32
C THR A 288 8.23 2.78 -5.84
N GLU A 289 8.50 1.55 -5.48
CA GLU A 289 8.92 1.15 -4.15
C GLU A 289 10.16 0.26 -4.21
N THR A 290 10.78 0.07 -3.07
CA THR A 290 11.93 -0.82 -2.90
C THR A 290 11.82 -1.57 -1.59
N LEU A 291 12.38 -2.76 -1.54
CA LEU A 291 12.51 -3.51 -0.30
C LEU A 291 13.55 -2.84 0.62
N SER A 292 13.26 -2.82 1.92
CA SER A 292 14.21 -2.38 2.94
C SER A 292 15.22 -3.48 3.33
N TYR A 293 15.11 -4.66 2.74
CA TYR A 293 15.95 -5.82 3.00
C TYR A 293 16.95 -6.07 1.87
N LEU A 294 18.06 -6.74 2.20
CA LEU A 294 19.13 -7.08 1.23
C LEU A 294 18.82 -8.33 0.41
N ALA A 295 17.72 -9.02 0.70
CA ALA A 295 17.32 -10.24 0.03
C ALA A 295 15.81 -10.22 -0.26
N GLY A 296 15.42 -10.80 -1.38
CA GLY A 296 14.03 -11.09 -1.74
C GLY A 296 13.77 -12.59 -1.75
N GLY A 297 12.50 -12.99 -1.74
CA GLY A 297 12.06 -14.36 -1.86
C GLY A 297 11.13 -14.54 -3.05
N THR A 298 11.25 -15.68 -3.76
CA THR A 298 10.32 -16.07 -4.80
C THR A 298 10.29 -17.60 -4.95
N SER A 299 9.39 -18.13 -5.79
CA SER A 299 9.36 -19.57 -6.11
C SER A 299 10.47 -19.95 -7.07
N ILE A 300 11.12 -21.11 -6.84
CA ILE A 300 12.08 -21.69 -7.80
C ILE A 300 11.41 -22.11 -9.12
N ALA A 301 10.08 -22.23 -9.14
CA ALA A 301 9.31 -22.50 -10.35
C ALA A 301 8.89 -21.22 -11.09
N ALA A 302 9.27 -20.04 -10.59
CA ALA A 302 8.99 -18.78 -11.27
C ALA A 302 9.66 -18.71 -12.64
N ASP A 303 9.01 -18.10 -13.62
CA ASP A 303 9.47 -18.02 -15.01
C ASP A 303 10.88 -17.42 -15.12
N VAL A 304 11.22 -16.49 -14.24
CA VAL A 304 12.55 -15.89 -14.16
C VAL A 304 13.68 -16.90 -13.98
N PHE A 305 13.44 -18.04 -13.35
CA PHE A 305 14.45 -19.11 -13.16
C PHE A 305 14.49 -20.11 -14.32
N VAL A 306 13.39 -20.30 -15.04
CA VAL A 306 13.30 -21.29 -16.12
C VAL A 306 13.52 -20.66 -17.49
N ASN A 307 13.37 -19.35 -17.62
CA ASN A 307 13.59 -18.66 -18.89
C ASN A 307 15.09 -18.45 -19.20
N ARG A 308 15.38 -18.18 -20.47
CA ARG A 308 16.76 -18.00 -20.96
C ARG A 308 17.48 -16.80 -20.37
N VAL A 309 16.71 -15.78 -19.91
CA VAL A 309 17.27 -14.54 -19.36
C VAL A 309 18.04 -14.82 -18.08
N TRP A 310 17.46 -15.60 -17.16
CA TRP A 310 18.13 -15.98 -15.91
C TRP A 310 19.40 -16.79 -16.15
N ARG A 311 19.34 -17.74 -17.08
CA ARG A 311 20.53 -18.53 -17.48
C ARG A 311 21.65 -17.64 -17.98
N ALA A 312 21.34 -16.67 -18.84
CA ALA A 312 22.32 -15.72 -19.36
C ALA A 312 22.92 -14.80 -18.29
N ILE A 313 22.11 -14.38 -17.29
CA ILE A 313 22.56 -13.50 -16.19
C ILE A 313 23.59 -14.20 -15.30
N PHE A 314 23.38 -15.46 -14.98
CA PHE A 314 24.19 -16.20 -14.01
C PHE A 314 25.15 -17.21 -14.63
N ASP A 315 25.21 -17.26 -15.97
CA ASP A 315 26.02 -18.24 -16.73
C ASP A 315 25.77 -19.68 -16.21
N ILE A 316 24.49 -19.99 -15.92
CA ILE A 316 24.08 -21.28 -15.40
C ILE A 316 23.51 -22.10 -16.54
N ASP A 317 24.14 -23.23 -16.83
CA ASP A 317 23.61 -24.28 -17.72
C ASP A 317 22.94 -25.35 -16.86
N TYR A 318 21.64 -25.55 -17.06
CA TYR A 318 20.91 -26.63 -16.41
C TYR A 318 20.91 -27.85 -17.34
N GLU A 319 21.98 -28.62 -17.35
CA GLU A 319 21.99 -29.98 -17.93
C GLU A 319 21.48 -31.01 -16.93
#